data_fe0a27792460dd73e485a0a0bf5b7d48
#
_entry.id   fe0a27792460dd73e485a0a0bf5b7d48
#
_cell.length_a   1.000
_cell.length_b   1.000
_cell.length_c   1.000
_cell.angle_alpha   90.00
_cell.angle_beta   90.00
_cell.angle_gamma   90.00
#
_symmetry.space_group_name_H-M   'P 1'
#
loop_
_entity.id
_entity.type
_entity.pdbx_description
1 polymer ?
#
loop_
_entity_poly.entity_id
_entity_poly.type
_entity_poly.pdbx_seq_one_letter_code
_entity_poly.pdbx_strand_id
1 'polypeptide(L)'
;MSVTYAEDPETRTIELTVRGRVTESDWNAIKPRFEAFMETHRTIRLIEVIEALGGFDASLIWEGIRFDFKAIPHISHCAVVTDIGWMSPIVRAASAVMPTVLRTFPLSELEAARTWLRTAE
;
A
#
# COMPACT_ATOMS: atom_id res chain seq x y z
N MET A 1 8.62 9.93 -11.87
CA MET A 1 7.26 9.63 -11.40
C MET A 1 7.20 9.74 -9.89
N SER A 2 6.13 10.29 -9.37
CA SER A 2 5.94 10.44 -7.92
C SER A 2 5.53 9.14 -7.24
N VAL A 3 5.14 8.13 -8.00
CA VAL A 3 4.78 6.80 -7.48
C VAL A 3 5.58 5.73 -8.22
N THR A 4 6.20 4.84 -7.47
CA THR A 4 6.88 3.67 -8.03
C THR A 4 6.19 2.39 -7.55
N TYR A 5 6.24 1.36 -8.37
CA TYR A 5 5.56 0.09 -8.13
C TYR A 5 6.53 -1.07 -8.39
N ALA A 6 6.62 -1.99 -7.45
CA ALA A 6 7.45 -3.18 -7.60
C ALA A 6 6.70 -4.41 -7.10
N GLU A 7 6.95 -5.55 -7.72
CA GLU A 7 6.35 -6.84 -7.37
C GLU A 7 7.40 -7.86 -6.99
N ASP A 8 7.12 -8.67 -5.98
CA ASP A 8 7.93 -9.83 -5.64
C ASP A 8 7.01 -11.06 -5.62
N PRO A 9 6.99 -11.87 -6.69
CA PRO A 9 6.13 -13.05 -6.75
C PRO A 9 6.47 -14.14 -5.75
N GLU A 10 7.73 -14.26 -5.34
CA GLU A 10 8.14 -15.26 -4.36
C GLU A 10 7.51 -15.05 -3.00
N THR A 11 7.41 -13.80 -2.56
CA THR A 11 6.81 -13.45 -1.28
C THR A 11 5.38 -12.94 -1.42
N ARG A 12 4.87 -12.88 -2.64
CA ARG A 12 3.54 -12.36 -2.97
C ARG A 12 3.33 -10.94 -2.47
N THR A 13 4.33 -10.11 -2.65
CA THR A 13 4.38 -8.76 -2.10
C THR A 13 4.38 -7.72 -3.21
N ILE A 14 3.63 -6.64 -3.00
CA ILE A 14 3.68 -5.43 -3.81
C ILE A 14 4.26 -4.32 -2.94
N GLU A 15 5.22 -3.60 -3.49
CA GLU A 15 5.80 -2.43 -2.82
C GLU A 15 5.50 -1.18 -3.63
N LEU A 16 4.78 -0.23 -2.99
CA LEU A 16 4.46 1.07 -3.55
C LEU A 16 5.27 2.14 -2.83
N THR A 17 5.89 3.06 -3.56
CA THR A 17 6.59 4.19 -2.97
C THR A 17 6.00 5.49 -3.50
N VAL A 18 5.59 6.37 -2.59
CA VAL A 18 4.98 7.66 -2.92
C VAL A 18 5.93 8.78 -2.52
N ARG A 19 6.24 9.66 -3.49
CA ARG A 19 7.14 10.81 -3.30
C ARG A 19 6.54 12.05 -3.93
N GLY A 20 5.55 12.65 -3.28
CA GLY A 20 4.92 13.87 -3.76
C GLY A 20 3.48 13.66 -4.17
N ARG A 21 3.08 14.33 -5.26
CA ARG A 21 1.69 14.29 -5.70
C ARG A 21 1.38 13.03 -6.51
N VAL A 22 0.29 12.37 -6.17
CA VAL A 22 -0.22 11.22 -6.93
C VAL A 22 -1.18 11.73 -7.98
N THR A 23 -0.86 11.49 -9.26
CA THR A 23 -1.69 11.92 -10.38
C THR A 23 -2.55 10.77 -10.90
N GLU A 24 -3.59 11.13 -11.66
CA GLU A 24 -4.42 10.14 -12.33
C GLU A 24 -3.61 9.27 -13.28
N SER A 25 -2.61 9.85 -13.95
CA SER A 25 -1.69 9.11 -14.83
C SER A 25 -0.88 8.06 -14.06
N ASP A 26 -0.38 8.42 -12.86
CA ASP A 26 0.33 7.48 -11.99
C ASP A 26 -0.56 6.30 -11.62
N TRP A 27 -1.79 6.58 -11.21
CA TRP A 27 -2.76 5.57 -10.80
C TRP A 27 -3.14 4.65 -11.96
N ASN A 28 -3.41 5.21 -13.13
CA ASN A 28 -3.79 4.44 -14.31
C ASN A 28 -2.67 3.51 -14.79
N ALA A 29 -1.42 3.85 -14.52
CA ALA A 29 -0.29 3.00 -14.85
C ALA A 29 -0.15 1.81 -13.88
N ILE A 30 -0.52 2.00 -12.62
CA ILE A 30 -0.31 1.02 -11.54
C ILE A 30 -1.50 0.07 -11.39
N LYS A 31 -2.71 0.59 -11.47
CA LYS A 31 -3.92 -0.17 -11.19
C LYS A 31 -4.04 -1.50 -11.95
N PRO A 32 -3.82 -1.55 -13.28
CA PRO A 32 -3.91 -2.83 -14.00
C PRO A 32 -2.88 -3.86 -13.53
N ARG A 33 -1.68 -3.42 -13.19
CA ARG A 33 -0.62 -4.30 -12.69
C ARG A 33 -0.98 -4.87 -11.32
N PHE A 34 -1.52 -4.03 -10.45
CA PHE A 34 -1.96 -4.42 -9.11
C PHE A 34 -3.09 -5.45 -9.20
N GLU A 35 -4.08 -5.20 -10.04
CA GLU A 35 -5.21 -6.11 -10.25
C GLU A 35 -4.75 -7.45 -10.80
N ALA A 36 -3.86 -7.46 -11.78
CA ALA A 36 -3.31 -8.69 -12.37
C ALA A 36 -2.56 -9.52 -11.32
N PHE A 37 -1.79 -8.86 -10.46
CA PHE A 37 -1.05 -9.53 -9.40
C PHE A 37 -1.99 -10.17 -8.37
N MET A 38 -3.07 -9.47 -7.99
CA MET A 38 -4.08 -10.01 -7.09
C MET A 38 -4.78 -11.23 -7.68
N GLU A 39 -5.10 -11.20 -8.98
CA GLU A 39 -5.73 -12.33 -9.65
C GLU A 39 -4.82 -13.56 -9.66
N THR A 40 -3.53 -13.36 -9.88
CA THR A 40 -2.55 -14.44 -9.94
C THR A 40 -2.29 -15.09 -8.57
N HIS A 41 -2.26 -14.29 -7.52
CA HIS A 41 -1.79 -14.74 -6.20
C HIS A 41 -2.88 -14.90 -5.13
N ARG A 42 -4.12 -14.58 -5.43
CA ARG A 42 -5.29 -14.66 -4.54
C ARG A 42 -5.14 -13.82 -3.28
N THR A 43 -4.09 -14.09 -2.49
CA THR A 43 -3.77 -13.34 -1.26
C THR A 43 -2.39 -12.74 -1.42
N ILE A 44 -2.29 -11.45 -1.21
CA ILE A 44 -1.04 -10.71 -1.36
C ILE A 44 -0.70 -9.94 -0.08
N ARG A 45 0.53 -9.49 -0.01
CA ARG A 45 1.04 -8.59 1.03
C ARG A 45 1.41 -7.28 0.38
N LEU A 46 1.16 -6.18 1.08
CA LEU A 46 1.38 -4.85 0.55
C LEU A 46 2.29 -4.06 1.47
N ILE A 47 3.26 -3.36 0.90
CA ILE A 47 4.05 -2.38 1.61
C ILE A 47 3.91 -1.04 0.91
N GLU A 48 3.47 -0.03 1.64
CA GLU A 48 3.31 1.33 1.16
C GLU A 48 4.35 2.23 1.82
N VAL A 49 5.32 2.69 1.04
CA VAL A 49 6.36 3.60 1.51
C VAL A 49 5.95 5.01 1.11
N ILE A 50 5.65 5.85 2.10
CA ILE A 50 5.21 7.22 1.85
C ILE A 50 6.29 8.17 2.37
N GLU A 51 7.17 8.58 1.46
CA GLU A 51 8.27 9.49 1.78
C GLU A 51 7.79 10.92 1.89
N ALA A 52 6.89 11.32 0.97
CA ALA A 52 6.25 12.62 0.98
C ALA A 52 4.89 12.52 0.31
N LEU A 53 3.90 13.25 0.83
CA LEU A 53 2.58 13.28 0.23
C LEU A 53 2.24 14.71 -0.16
N GLY A 54 2.34 15.02 -1.45
CA GLY A 54 2.03 16.32 -2.01
C GLY A 54 0.57 16.49 -2.42
N GLY A 55 -0.28 15.56 -2.00
CA GLY A 55 -1.66 15.51 -2.39
C GLY A 55 -1.90 14.54 -3.55
N PHE A 56 -3.11 14.51 -4.06
CA PHE A 56 -3.49 13.68 -5.20
C PHE A 56 -4.64 14.35 -5.94
N ASP A 57 -4.86 13.96 -7.19
CA ASP A 57 -5.94 14.50 -7.99
C ASP A 57 -7.30 14.14 -7.38
N ALA A 58 -8.21 15.11 -7.35
CA ALA A 58 -9.52 14.92 -6.69
C ALA A 58 -10.30 13.74 -7.26
N SER A 59 -10.15 13.47 -8.55
CA SER A 59 -10.79 12.31 -9.20
C SER A 59 -10.37 10.96 -8.59
N LEU A 60 -9.18 10.89 -7.99
CA LEU A 60 -8.65 9.66 -7.42
C LEU A 60 -9.28 9.28 -6.09
N ILE A 61 -9.97 10.21 -5.42
CA ILE A 61 -10.60 9.92 -4.12
C ILE A 61 -11.60 8.77 -4.27
N TRP A 62 -12.50 8.87 -5.23
CA TRP A 62 -13.51 7.83 -5.46
C TRP A 62 -12.93 6.54 -6.03
N GLU A 63 -11.96 6.66 -6.95
CA GLU A 63 -11.29 5.49 -7.50
C GLU A 63 -10.51 4.73 -6.43
N GLY A 64 -9.83 5.46 -5.55
CA GLY A 64 -9.10 4.85 -4.43
C GLY A 64 -10.03 4.12 -3.47
N ILE A 65 -11.16 4.72 -3.11
CA ILE A 65 -12.14 4.09 -2.23
C ILE A 65 -12.70 2.81 -2.86
N ARG A 66 -13.08 2.86 -4.13
CA ARG A 66 -13.59 1.68 -4.84
C ARG A 66 -12.55 0.58 -4.92
N PHE A 67 -11.32 0.95 -5.22
CA PHE A 67 -10.22 0.00 -5.31
C PHE A 67 -9.94 -0.66 -3.97
N ASP A 68 -9.95 0.12 -2.88
CA ASP A 68 -9.74 -0.42 -1.54
C ASP A 68 -10.79 -1.47 -1.17
N PHE A 69 -12.06 -1.22 -1.47
CA PHE A 69 -13.11 -2.20 -1.23
C PHE A 69 -12.91 -3.50 -2.01
N LYS A 70 -12.34 -3.41 -3.21
CA LYS A 70 -12.00 -4.58 -4.02
C LYS A 70 -10.76 -5.30 -3.53
N ALA A 71 -9.74 -4.54 -3.12
CA ALA A 71 -8.42 -5.06 -2.79
C ALA A 71 -8.34 -5.66 -1.38
N ILE A 72 -9.03 -5.07 -0.40
CA ILE A 72 -8.97 -5.48 1.01
C ILE A 72 -9.12 -6.99 1.21
N PRO A 73 -10.10 -7.68 0.58
CA PRO A 73 -10.22 -9.13 0.76
C PRO A 73 -9.01 -9.94 0.27
N HIS A 74 -8.18 -9.34 -0.58
CA HIS A 74 -7.00 -9.98 -1.14
C HIS A 74 -5.71 -9.64 -0.41
N ILE A 75 -5.74 -8.66 0.49
CA ILE A 75 -4.54 -8.20 1.22
C ILE A 75 -4.55 -8.77 2.64
N SER A 76 -3.63 -9.69 2.91
CA SER A 76 -3.54 -10.31 4.23
C SER A 76 -2.80 -9.41 5.24
N HIS A 77 -1.73 -8.78 4.78
CA HIS A 77 -0.87 -7.93 5.61
C HIS A 77 -0.49 -6.68 4.84
N CYS A 78 -0.45 -5.56 5.54
CA CYS A 78 -0.04 -4.28 4.94
C CYS A 78 0.89 -3.54 5.92
N ALA A 79 2.08 -3.20 5.44
CA ALA A 79 3.00 -2.34 6.17
C ALA A 79 2.92 -0.93 5.58
N VAL A 80 2.72 0.07 6.42
CA VAL A 80 2.76 1.48 6.02
C VAL A 80 4.01 2.10 6.60
N VAL A 81 4.96 2.47 5.73
CA VAL A 81 6.27 2.98 6.12
C VAL A 81 6.30 4.48 5.84
N THR A 82 6.25 5.26 6.89
CA THR A 82 6.17 6.72 6.76
C THR A 82 6.58 7.43 8.06
N ASP A 83 7.08 8.66 7.92
CA ASP A 83 7.34 9.54 9.06
C ASP A 83 6.23 10.57 9.24
N ILE A 84 5.16 10.49 8.44
CA ILE A 84 4.03 11.41 8.55
C ILE A 84 3.21 11.06 9.80
N GLY A 85 3.25 11.92 10.81
CA GLY A 85 2.73 11.62 12.15
C GLY A 85 1.23 11.32 12.23
N TRP A 86 0.41 11.92 11.36
CA TRP A 86 -1.03 11.70 11.38
C TRP A 86 -1.47 10.39 10.71
N MET A 87 -0.56 9.73 9.98
CA MET A 87 -0.88 8.44 9.33
C MET A 87 -1.11 7.33 10.34
N SER A 88 -0.31 7.26 11.40
CA SER A 88 -0.38 6.18 12.38
C SER A 88 -1.75 6.05 13.06
N PRO A 89 -2.36 7.15 13.56
CA PRO A 89 -3.71 7.06 14.12
C PRO A 89 -4.76 6.60 13.11
N ILE A 90 -4.65 7.03 11.84
CA ILE A 90 -5.57 6.62 10.78
C ILE A 90 -5.44 5.12 10.51
N VAL A 91 -4.22 4.61 10.41
CA VAL A 91 -3.95 3.19 10.19
C VAL A 91 -4.49 2.35 11.36
N ARG A 92 -4.33 2.80 12.59
CA ARG A 92 -4.87 2.10 13.77
C ARG A 92 -6.40 2.03 13.72
N ALA A 93 -7.05 3.13 13.36
CA ALA A 93 -8.50 3.15 13.24
C ALA A 93 -8.99 2.20 12.14
N ALA A 94 -8.33 2.19 11.01
CA ALA A 94 -8.65 1.28 9.91
C ALA A 94 -8.43 -0.18 10.31
N SER A 95 -7.33 -0.46 11.00
CA SER A 95 -6.98 -1.82 11.45
C SER A 95 -8.05 -2.43 12.36
N ALA A 96 -8.75 -1.60 13.14
CA ALA A 96 -9.77 -2.06 14.06
C ALA A 96 -11.00 -2.65 13.35
N VAL A 97 -11.24 -2.29 12.10
CA VAL A 97 -12.45 -2.68 11.35
C VAL A 97 -12.17 -3.51 10.10
N MET A 98 -10.90 -3.71 9.74
CA MET A 98 -10.50 -4.45 8.53
C MET A 98 -9.92 -5.81 8.87
N PRO A 99 -10.15 -6.83 8.02
CA PRO A 99 -9.52 -8.12 8.20
C PRO A 99 -8.01 -8.13 7.92
N THR A 100 -7.52 -7.12 7.20
CA THR A 100 -6.10 -6.98 6.90
C THR A 100 -5.30 -6.60 8.15
N VAL A 101 -4.19 -7.28 8.39
CA VAL A 101 -3.28 -6.93 9.48
C VAL A 101 -2.42 -5.73 9.04
N LEU A 102 -2.62 -4.59 9.68
CA LEU A 102 -1.93 -3.33 9.37
C LEU A 102 -0.89 -3.01 10.44
N ARG A 103 0.30 -2.57 9.99
CA ARG A 103 1.34 -2.11 10.89
C ARG A 103 2.08 -0.92 10.29
N THR A 104 2.42 0.07 11.12
CA THR A 104 3.19 1.25 10.69
C THR A 104 4.64 1.14 11.12
N PHE A 105 5.53 1.70 10.29
CA PHE A 105 6.97 1.77 10.55
C PHE A 105 7.49 3.15 10.16
N PRO A 106 8.49 3.70 10.84
CA PRO A 106 9.18 4.90 10.34
C PRO A 106 10.01 4.58 9.09
N LEU A 107 10.31 5.58 8.29
CA LEU A 107 11.09 5.40 7.07
C LEU A 107 12.46 4.75 7.33
N SER A 108 13.07 5.06 8.48
CA SER A 108 14.36 4.48 8.87
C SER A 108 14.29 2.96 9.11
N GLU A 109 13.09 2.40 9.24
CA GLU A 109 12.88 0.97 9.49
C GLU A 109 12.25 0.25 8.30
N LEU A 110 12.49 0.71 7.09
CA LEU A 110 11.97 0.09 5.87
C LEU A 110 12.34 -1.40 5.78
N GLU A 111 13.58 -1.75 6.09
CA GLU A 111 14.02 -3.15 6.05
C GLU A 111 13.31 -4.00 7.11
N ALA A 112 13.03 -3.43 8.28
CA ALA A 112 12.26 -4.11 9.31
C ALA A 112 10.82 -4.37 8.83
N ALA A 113 10.24 -3.44 8.09
CA ALA A 113 8.90 -3.60 7.51
C ALA A 113 8.90 -4.73 6.47
N ARG A 114 9.90 -4.77 5.60
CA ARG A 114 10.05 -5.84 4.61
C ARG A 114 10.20 -7.20 5.27
N THR A 115 11.00 -7.30 6.32
CA THR A 115 11.20 -8.53 7.08
C THR A 115 9.90 -8.97 7.76
N TRP A 116 9.19 -8.04 8.38
CA TRP A 116 7.92 -8.33 9.00
C TRP A 116 6.93 -8.93 8.00
N LEU A 117 6.82 -8.35 6.80
CA LEU A 117 5.93 -8.87 5.76
C LEU A 117 6.31 -10.28 5.32
N ARG A 118 7.60 -10.56 5.18
CA ARG A 118 8.07 -11.88 4.75
C ARG A 118 7.81 -12.96 5.78
N THR A 119 7.84 -12.62 7.06
CA THR A 119 7.76 -13.59 8.15
C THR A 119 6.42 -13.61 8.87
N ALA A 120 5.52 -12.68 8.61
CA ALA A 120 4.20 -12.62 9.24
C ALA A 120 3.32 -13.78 8.77
N GLU A 121 2.55 -14.33 9.68
CA GLU A 121 1.62 -15.43 9.42
C GLU A 121 0.17 -14.98 9.51
#